data_c18852aa6733a73d477277f9eac0595f
#
_entry.id   c18852aa6733a73d477277f9eac0595f
#
_cell.length_a   1.000
_cell.length_b   1.000
_cell.length_c   1.000
_cell.angle_alpha   90.00
_cell.angle_beta   90.00
_cell.angle_gamma   90.00
#
_symmetry.space_group_name_H-M   'P 1'
#
loop_
_entity.id
_entity.type
_entity.pdbx_description
1 polymer ?
#
loop_
_entity_poly.entity_id
_entity_poly.type
_entity_poly.pdbx_seq_one_letter_code
_entity_poly.pdbx_strand_id
1 'polypeptide(L)'
;MYYDPMIAKLVTWGKDRQEAMRILDRSIDEYVIKGVTHNLGFGKSIIANQKFWDGDYSTAFIDTFYPDGFTGDALSQNDYDKLAVVAHHVKNIHLNQGSLSDLSSDVLYLTI
;
A
#
# COMPACT_ATOMS: atom_id res chain seq x y z
N MET A 1 5.38 11.17 -24.46
CA MET A 1 4.94 9.89 -23.85
C MET A 1 4.38 9.05 -24.98
N TYR A 2 5.03 7.94 -25.31
CA TYR A 2 4.72 7.20 -26.55
C TYR A 2 3.89 5.92 -26.29
N TYR A 3 3.60 5.60 -25.02
CA TYR A 3 2.86 4.40 -24.62
C TYR A 3 1.85 4.71 -23.53
N ASP A 4 0.81 3.86 -23.43
CA ASP A 4 -0.15 3.89 -22.36
C ASP A 4 0.59 3.69 -21.01
N PRO A 5 0.37 4.56 -20.01
CA PRO A 5 0.98 4.43 -18.69
C PRO A 5 0.42 3.25 -17.86
N MET A 6 -0.64 2.61 -18.31
CA MET A 6 -1.25 1.49 -17.61
C MET A 6 -0.40 0.22 -17.77
N ILE A 7 0.19 -0.23 -16.65
CA ILE A 7 1.00 -1.46 -16.62
C ILE A 7 0.19 -2.69 -16.20
N ALA A 8 -0.84 -2.50 -15.40
CA ALA A 8 -1.71 -3.57 -14.93
C ALA A 8 -3.07 -3.02 -14.48
N LYS A 9 -4.06 -3.88 -14.39
CA LYS A 9 -5.38 -3.57 -13.83
C LYS A 9 -5.73 -4.66 -12.82
N LEU A 10 -5.83 -4.26 -11.54
CA LEU A 10 -6.29 -5.15 -10.48
C LEU A 10 -7.82 -5.13 -10.43
N VAL A 11 -8.42 -6.28 -10.55
CA VAL A 11 -9.87 -6.46 -10.47
C VAL A 11 -10.19 -7.55 -9.46
N THR A 12 -11.15 -7.29 -8.59
CA THR A 12 -11.62 -8.25 -7.60
C THR A 12 -13.11 -8.48 -7.74
N TRP A 13 -13.54 -9.67 -7.39
CA TRP A 13 -14.92 -10.07 -7.40
C TRP A 13 -15.35 -10.56 -6.02
N GLY A 14 -16.57 -10.28 -5.63
CA GLY A 14 -17.19 -10.76 -4.41
C GLY A 14 -18.71 -10.91 -4.61
N LYS A 15 -19.39 -11.65 -3.74
CA LYS A 15 -20.85 -11.85 -3.79
C LYS A 15 -21.62 -10.54 -3.57
N ASP A 16 -20.99 -9.59 -2.90
CA ASP A 16 -21.49 -8.24 -2.67
C ASP A 16 -20.35 -7.22 -2.71
N ARG A 17 -20.72 -5.94 -2.68
CA ARG A 17 -19.77 -4.83 -2.71
C ARG A 17 -18.76 -4.91 -1.57
N GLN A 18 -19.22 -5.23 -0.37
CA GLN A 18 -18.34 -5.25 0.81
C GLN A 18 -17.33 -6.38 0.75
N GLU A 19 -17.71 -7.53 0.23
CA GLU A 19 -16.77 -8.63 0.03
C GLU A 19 -15.74 -8.29 -1.06
N ALA A 20 -16.17 -7.75 -2.19
CA ALA A 20 -15.28 -7.31 -3.26
C ALA A 20 -14.28 -6.24 -2.77
N MET A 21 -14.74 -5.30 -1.93
CA MET A 21 -13.90 -4.28 -1.32
C MET A 21 -12.87 -4.85 -0.35
N ARG A 22 -13.26 -5.79 0.52
CA ARG A 22 -12.32 -6.46 1.44
C ARG A 22 -11.26 -7.25 0.68
N ILE A 23 -11.66 -7.93 -0.39
CA ILE A 23 -10.73 -8.67 -1.24
C ILE A 23 -9.77 -7.69 -1.93
N LEU A 24 -10.28 -6.55 -2.44
CA LEU A 24 -9.45 -5.54 -3.08
C LEU A 24 -8.44 -4.94 -2.10
N ASP A 25 -8.89 -4.58 -0.91
CA ASP A 25 -8.07 -4.03 0.17
C ASP A 25 -6.88 -4.96 0.50
N ARG A 26 -7.18 -6.22 0.75
CA ARG A 26 -6.16 -7.24 1.01
C ARG A 26 -5.25 -7.48 -0.21
N SER A 27 -5.83 -7.52 -1.42
CA SER A 27 -5.05 -7.74 -2.64
C SER A 27 -4.05 -6.63 -2.89
N ILE A 28 -4.38 -5.37 -2.57
CA ILE A 28 -3.44 -4.24 -2.65
C ILE A 28 -2.28 -4.43 -1.68
N ASP A 29 -2.53 -4.88 -0.45
CA ASP A 29 -1.47 -5.13 0.55
C ASP A 29 -0.53 -6.27 0.13
N GLU A 30 -1.06 -7.27 -0.57
CA GLU A 30 -0.28 -8.42 -1.03
C GLU A 30 0.41 -8.18 -2.39
N TYR A 31 0.04 -7.09 -3.11
CA TYR A 31 0.52 -6.83 -4.46
C TYR A 31 1.84 -6.08 -4.45
N VAL A 32 2.91 -6.71 -4.94
CA VAL A 32 4.25 -6.13 -4.94
C VAL A 32 4.63 -5.68 -6.35
N ILE A 33 4.85 -4.36 -6.52
CA ILE A 33 5.42 -3.76 -7.73
C ILE A 33 6.73 -3.08 -7.35
N LYS A 34 7.79 -3.37 -8.09
CA LYS A 34 9.12 -2.75 -7.89
C LYS A 34 9.62 -2.15 -9.20
N GLY A 35 10.44 -1.09 -9.09
CA GLY A 35 11.14 -0.48 -10.22
C GLY A 35 10.35 0.56 -11.00
N VAL A 36 9.06 0.77 -10.70
CA VAL A 36 8.22 1.81 -11.32
C VAL A 36 7.35 2.49 -10.28
N THR A 37 7.00 3.75 -10.51
CA THR A 37 6.00 4.44 -9.71
C THR A 37 4.61 3.91 -10.06
N HIS A 38 3.80 3.67 -9.06
CA HIS A 38 2.45 3.12 -9.20
C HIS A 38 1.45 3.82 -8.25
N ASN A 39 0.17 3.57 -8.44
CA ASN A 39 -0.91 4.21 -7.69
C ASN A 39 -1.60 3.29 -6.65
N LEU A 40 -0.97 2.19 -6.23
CA LEU A 40 -1.55 1.28 -5.24
C LEU A 40 -1.84 1.99 -3.92
N GLY A 41 -0.92 2.83 -3.42
CA GLY A 41 -1.13 3.61 -2.21
C GLY A 41 -2.32 4.55 -2.31
N PHE A 42 -2.48 5.22 -3.44
CA PHE A 42 -3.67 6.04 -3.69
C PHE A 42 -4.95 5.21 -3.72
N GLY A 43 -4.94 4.04 -4.38
CA GLY A 43 -6.06 3.09 -4.35
C GLY A 43 -6.40 2.64 -2.94
N LYS A 44 -5.40 2.37 -2.09
CA LYS A 44 -5.57 2.01 -0.69
C LYS A 44 -6.25 3.13 0.11
N SER A 45 -5.81 4.38 -0.07
CA SER A 45 -6.41 5.55 0.57
C SER A 45 -7.88 5.76 0.18
N ILE A 46 -8.22 5.58 -1.10
CA ILE A 46 -9.62 5.63 -1.57
C ILE A 46 -10.46 4.54 -0.88
N ILE A 47 -9.96 3.31 -0.83
CA ILE A 47 -10.64 2.18 -0.20
C ILE A 47 -10.83 2.41 1.30
N ALA A 48 -9.90 3.07 1.99
CA ALA A 48 -10.03 3.39 3.40
C ALA A 48 -11.12 4.44 3.69
N ASN A 49 -11.61 5.16 2.68
CA ASN A 49 -12.63 6.18 2.85
C ASN A 49 -14.03 5.57 3.01
N GLN A 50 -14.72 5.91 4.13
CA GLN A 50 -16.05 5.38 4.46
C GLN A 50 -17.10 5.69 3.38
N LYS A 51 -17.06 6.89 2.79
CA LYS A 51 -17.97 7.26 1.70
C LYS A 51 -17.83 6.33 0.49
N PHE A 52 -16.62 5.87 0.22
CA PHE A 52 -16.38 4.91 -0.84
C PHE A 52 -16.95 3.51 -0.50
N TRP A 53 -16.83 3.09 0.76
CA TRP A 53 -17.45 1.85 1.26
C TRP A 53 -18.96 1.87 1.15
N ASP A 54 -19.58 2.97 1.55
CA ASP A 54 -21.04 3.15 1.56
C ASP A 54 -21.62 3.29 0.14
N GLY A 55 -20.75 3.54 -0.86
CA GLY A 55 -21.18 3.84 -2.23
C GLY A 55 -21.77 5.25 -2.39
N ASP A 56 -21.60 6.12 -1.38
CA ASP A 56 -22.08 7.50 -1.36
C ASP A 56 -21.01 8.44 -1.94
N TYR A 57 -20.80 8.36 -3.23
CA TYR A 57 -19.84 9.19 -3.93
C TYR A 57 -20.28 9.49 -5.38
N SER A 58 -19.72 10.54 -5.94
CA SER A 58 -19.90 10.96 -7.34
C SER A 58 -18.58 11.04 -8.07
N THR A 59 -18.60 11.47 -9.32
CA THR A 59 -17.39 11.75 -10.10
C THR A 59 -16.51 12.84 -9.50
N ALA A 60 -17.05 13.68 -8.60
CA ALA A 60 -16.29 14.70 -7.86
C ALA A 60 -15.55 14.14 -6.63
N PHE A 61 -15.57 12.82 -6.39
CA PHE A 61 -14.94 12.22 -5.21
C PHE A 61 -13.46 12.60 -5.08
N ILE A 62 -12.70 12.52 -6.16
CA ILE A 62 -11.27 12.83 -6.14
C ILE A 62 -11.04 14.31 -5.81
N ASP A 63 -11.75 15.22 -6.48
CA ASP A 63 -11.63 16.66 -6.24
C ASP A 63 -12.06 17.06 -4.81
N THR A 64 -12.99 16.30 -4.24
CA THR A 64 -13.49 16.56 -2.87
C THR A 64 -12.53 16.12 -1.79
N PHE A 65 -11.96 14.92 -1.91
CA PHE A 65 -11.14 14.31 -0.87
C PHE A 65 -9.64 14.48 -1.08
N TYR A 66 -9.22 14.81 -2.31
CA TYR A 66 -7.82 14.98 -2.69
C TYR A 66 -7.63 16.25 -3.55
N PRO A 67 -8.06 17.44 -3.08
CA PRO A 67 -8.01 18.68 -3.88
C PRO A 67 -6.58 19.06 -4.28
N ASP A 68 -5.60 18.74 -3.43
CA ASP A 68 -4.17 19.01 -3.68
C ASP A 68 -3.42 17.78 -4.23
N GLY A 69 -4.17 16.74 -4.63
CA GLY A 69 -3.61 15.45 -5.03
C GLY A 69 -3.28 14.54 -3.83
N PHE A 70 -2.77 13.34 -4.14
CA PHE A 70 -2.38 12.36 -3.14
C PHE A 70 -0.86 12.40 -2.93
N THR A 71 -0.43 12.71 -1.71
CA THR A 71 0.99 12.79 -1.31
C THR A 71 1.45 11.61 -0.43
N GLY A 72 0.57 10.61 -0.26
CA GLY A 72 0.76 9.51 0.69
C GLY A 72 0.04 9.76 2.01
N ASP A 73 -0.21 8.68 2.75
CA ASP A 73 -0.79 8.77 4.09
C ASP A 73 0.31 9.13 5.09
N ALA A 74 0.07 10.15 5.90
CA ALA A 74 1.00 10.53 6.96
C ALA A 74 1.00 9.43 8.05
N LEU A 75 2.16 8.89 8.36
CA LEU A 75 2.31 7.96 9.48
C LEU A 75 2.18 8.70 10.80
N SER A 76 1.39 8.15 11.71
CA SER A 76 1.32 8.64 13.08
C SER A 76 2.56 8.22 13.90
N GLN A 77 2.82 8.90 15.03
CA GLN A 77 3.90 8.48 15.93
C GLN A 77 3.75 7.02 16.36
N ASN A 78 2.52 6.56 16.62
CA ASN A 78 2.23 5.18 16.95
C ASN A 78 2.59 4.20 15.82
N ASP A 79 2.48 4.60 14.56
CA ASP A 79 2.88 3.76 13.43
C ASP A 79 4.41 3.68 13.32
N TYR A 80 5.12 4.78 13.57
CA TYR A 80 6.58 4.76 13.68
C TYR A 80 7.06 3.86 14.82
N ASP A 81 6.40 3.90 15.98
CA ASP A 81 6.74 3.05 17.12
C ASP A 81 6.53 1.56 16.79
N LYS A 82 5.42 1.21 16.13
CA LYS A 82 5.18 -0.16 15.65
C LYS A 82 6.22 -0.61 14.63
N LEU A 83 6.56 0.25 13.67
CA LEU A 83 7.59 -0.05 12.67
C LEU A 83 8.95 -0.27 13.32
N ALA A 84 9.31 0.54 14.34
CA ALA A 84 10.56 0.37 15.08
C ALA A 84 10.62 -0.98 15.81
N VAL A 85 9.51 -1.42 16.44
CA VAL A 85 9.41 -2.73 17.09
C VAL A 85 9.57 -3.87 16.08
N VAL A 86 8.88 -3.80 14.94
CA VAL A 86 8.99 -4.80 13.88
C VAL A 86 10.41 -4.85 13.32
N ALA A 87 11.01 -3.70 13.02
CA ALA A 87 12.38 -3.62 12.52
C ALA A 87 13.40 -4.21 13.52
N HIS A 88 13.23 -3.92 14.82
CA HIS A 88 14.05 -4.52 15.88
C HIS A 88 13.89 -6.04 15.94
N HIS A 89 12.66 -6.54 15.83
CA HIS A 89 12.39 -7.98 15.87
C HIS A 89 13.01 -8.70 14.67
N VAL A 90 12.83 -8.16 13.46
CA VAL A 90 13.44 -8.71 12.23
C VAL A 90 14.96 -8.72 12.33
N LYS A 91 15.57 -7.62 12.81
CA LYS A 91 17.01 -7.54 13.03
C LYS A 91 17.49 -8.65 13.99
N ASN A 92 16.78 -8.88 15.09
CA ASN A 92 17.16 -9.91 16.05
C ASN A 92 17.03 -11.34 15.48
N ILE A 93 16.01 -11.61 14.67
CA ILE A 93 15.88 -12.89 13.97
C ILE A 93 17.09 -13.11 13.07
N HIS A 94 17.47 -12.13 12.26
CA HIS A 94 18.63 -12.25 11.37
C HIS A 94 19.94 -12.41 12.12
N LEU A 95 20.14 -11.69 13.22
CA LEU A 95 21.34 -11.83 14.05
C LEU A 95 21.45 -13.21 14.72
N ASN A 96 20.30 -13.83 15.07
CA ASN A 96 20.28 -15.15 15.69
C ASN A 96 20.39 -16.30 14.69
N GLN A 97 20.12 -16.06 13.41
CA GLN A 97 20.22 -17.09 12.34
C GLN A 97 21.60 -17.19 11.69
N GLY A 98 22.58 -16.43 12.13
CA GLY A 98 23.98 -16.52 11.72
C GLY A 98 24.34 -15.71 10.49
N SER A 99 25.51 -15.10 10.57
CA SER A 99 26.33 -14.47 9.53
C SER A 99 25.68 -13.47 8.59
N LEU A 100 25.95 -12.20 8.86
CA LEU A 100 25.67 -11.03 7.98
C LEU A 100 26.34 -11.11 6.60
N SER A 101 27.11 -12.15 6.29
CA SER A 101 27.79 -12.30 5.00
C SER A 101 26.86 -12.62 3.83
N ASP A 102 25.65 -13.15 4.09
CA ASP A 102 24.68 -13.49 3.04
C ASP A 102 23.65 -12.39 2.77
N LEU A 103 23.69 -11.28 3.51
CA LEU A 103 22.74 -10.16 3.35
C LEU A 103 23.12 -9.16 2.25
N SER A 104 24.19 -9.40 1.49
CA SER A 104 24.61 -8.48 0.43
C SER A 104 23.69 -8.48 -0.81
N SER A 105 22.76 -9.42 -0.92
CA SER A 105 21.84 -9.54 -2.05
C SER A 105 20.37 -9.22 -1.74
N ASP A 106 19.96 -9.22 -0.47
CA ASP A 106 18.58 -8.95 -0.08
C ASP A 106 18.49 -7.69 0.78
N VAL A 107 18.79 -6.55 0.16
CA VAL A 107 18.57 -5.25 0.81
C VAL A 107 17.06 -5.00 0.90
N LEU A 108 16.53 -5.05 2.11
CA LEU A 108 15.22 -4.50 2.43
C LEU A 108 15.25 -3.00 2.19
N TYR A 109 14.80 -2.54 1.03
CA TYR A 109 14.59 -1.11 0.79
C TYR A 109 13.32 -0.67 1.51
N LEU A 110 13.46 -0.21 2.73
CA LEU A 110 12.51 0.71 3.34
C LEU A 110 12.80 2.08 2.72
N THR A 111 12.07 2.43 1.65
CA THR A 111 12.06 3.82 1.16
C THR A 111 11.07 4.58 2.03
N ILE A 112 11.58 5.44 2.89
CA ILE A 112 10.82 6.44 3.66
C ILE A 112 10.56 7.64 2.77
#